data_382d73a8e60c810e12d9f9489f42dd64
#
_entry.id   382d73a8e60c810e12d9f9489f42dd64
#
_cell.length_a   1.000
_cell.length_b   1.000
_cell.length_c   1.000
_cell.angle_alpha   90.00
_cell.angle_beta   90.00
_cell.angle_gamma   90.00
#
_symmetry.space_group_name_H-M   'P 1'
#
loop_
_entity.id
_entity.type
_entity.pdbx_description
1 polymer ?
#
loop_
_entity_poly.entity_id
_entity_poly.type
_entity_poly.pdbx_seq_one_letter_code
_entity_poly.pdbx_strand_id
1 'polypeptide(L)'
;MWIYEGKEFLEEHVPEDGFGFIYEMAAIVDGKSVRYIGKKNFFADVKTKLAKKDMPTDKRLKTYTRKRKFTYQNYFSSNEVLKTAHKDGVVIKREIVRICKSKTELSYWETKLQFVYGVLESDEFLNGNILGKFYNIK
;
A
#
# COMPACT_ATOMS: atom_id res chain seq x y z
N MET A 1 -5.46 11.04 5.43
CA MET A 1 -4.80 11.72 4.30
C MET A 1 -3.39 11.15 4.12
N TRP A 2 -2.97 11.03 2.87
CA TRP A 2 -1.59 10.67 2.54
C TRP A 2 -0.75 11.93 2.42
N ILE A 3 0.50 11.85 2.88
CA ILE A 3 1.46 12.96 2.81
C ILE A 3 2.62 12.54 1.88
N TYR A 4 3.04 13.42 0.99
CA TYR A 4 4.20 13.24 0.14
C TYR A 4 5.01 14.54 0.10
N GLU A 5 6.30 14.42 0.41
CA GLU A 5 7.20 15.59 0.46
C GLU A 5 6.64 16.73 1.32
N GLY A 6 6.02 16.37 2.46
CA GLY A 6 5.49 17.32 3.42
C GLY A 6 4.15 17.94 3.07
N LYS A 7 3.52 17.52 1.95
CA LYS A 7 2.24 18.05 1.48
C LYS A 7 1.20 16.95 1.35
N GLU A 8 -0.08 17.33 1.48
CA GLU A 8 -1.18 16.40 1.22
C GLU A 8 -1.11 15.88 -0.20
N PHE A 9 -1.19 14.55 -0.34
CA PHE A 9 -1.14 13.87 -1.63
C PHE A 9 -2.57 13.49 -2.05
N LEU A 10 -2.99 14.03 -3.20
CA LEU A 10 -4.32 13.82 -3.75
C LEU A 10 -4.25 12.95 -5.01
N GLU A 11 -5.39 12.40 -5.42
CA GLU A 11 -5.49 11.57 -6.62
C GLU A 11 -4.93 12.28 -7.86
N GLU A 12 -5.15 13.59 -7.98
CA GLU A 12 -4.62 14.39 -9.10
C GLU A 12 -3.10 14.46 -9.14
N HIS A 13 -2.43 14.16 -8.01
CA HIS A 13 -0.97 14.15 -7.90
C HIS A 13 -0.35 12.82 -8.34
N VAL A 14 -1.15 11.78 -8.56
CA VAL A 14 -0.64 10.48 -9.01
C VAL A 14 -0.05 10.66 -10.41
N PRO A 15 1.25 10.36 -10.61
CA PRO A 15 1.84 10.47 -11.94
C PRO A 15 1.14 9.56 -12.95
N GLU A 16 1.06 9.98 -14.19
CA GLU A 16 0.43 9.20 -15.25
C GLU A 16 1.05 7.80 -15.38
N ASP A 17 2.36 7.71 -15.21
CA ASP A 17 3.12 6.47 -15.23
C ASP A 17 3.30 5.84 -13.85
N GLY A 18 2.63 6.36 -12.82
CA GLY A 18 2.72 5.84 -11.46
C GLY A 18 2.10 4.46 -11.33
N PHE A 19 2.85 3.51 -10.78
CA PHE A 19 2.39 2.15 -10.52
C PHE A 19 2.01 1.96 -9.06
N GLY A 20 2.86 2.39 -8.16
CA GLY A 20 2.67 2.24 -6.74
C GLY A 20 3.67 3.07 -5.96
N PHE A 21 3.68 2.90 -4.66
CA PHE A 21 4.54 3.67 -3.78
C PHE A 21 4.97 2.87 -2.56
N ILE A 22 6.12 3.28 -2.03
CA ILE A 22 6.59 2.81 -0.72
C ILE A 22 6.06 3.79 0.31
N TYR A 23 5.54 3.27 1.39
CA TYR A 23 4.97 4.11 2.45
C TYR A 23 5.59 3.80 3.81
N GLU A 24 5.53 4.80 4.66
CA GLU A 24 5.74 4.64 6.09
C GLU A 24 4.45 5.02 6.79
N MET A 25 3.98 4.16 7.66
CA MET A 25 2.89 4.47 8.57
C MET A 25 3.42 4.53 9.98
N ALA A 26 2.96 5.50 10.74
CA ALA A 26 3.37 5.72 12.11
C ALA A 26 2.16 6.03 12.98
N ALA A 27 2.17 5.52 14.19
CA ALA A 27 1.11 5.75 15.16
C ALA A 27 1.67 5.61 16.58
N ILE A 28 0.90 6.10 17.55
CA ILE A 28 1.17 5.85 18.97
C ILE A 28 0.11 4.87 19.44
N VAL A 29 0.52 3.66 19.77
CA VAL A 29 -0.36 2.57 20.19
C VAL A 29 0.03 2.16 21.61
N ASP A 30 -0.91 2.27 22.56
CA ASP A 30 -0.67 1.96 23.97
C ASP A 30 0.56 2.70 24.54
N GLY A 31 0.69 3.99 24.16
CA GLY A 31 1.80 4.83 24.60
C GLY A 31 3.14 4.57 23.91
N LYS A 32 3.19 3.65 22.97
CA LYS A 32 4.39 3.31 22.20
C LYS A 32 4.31 3.85 20.79
N SER A 33 5.41 4.46 20.32
CA SER A 33 5.56 4.84 18.92
C SER A 33 5.83 3.58 18.08
N VAL A 34 4.99 3.32 17.09
CA VAL A 34 5.15 2.19 16.18
C VAL A 34 5.20 2.68 14.73
N ARG A 35 6.00 2.02 13.91
CA ARG A 35 6.21 2.37 12.51
C ARG A 35 6.15 1.11 11.64
N TYR A 36 5.82 1.29 10.38
CA TYR A 36 5.76 0.20 9.42
C TYR A 36 6.13 0.71 8.02
N ILE A 37 6.99 0.00 7.32
CA ILE A 37 7.37 0.26 5.94
C ILE A 37 6.74 -0.81 5.05
N GLY A 38 6.01 -0.38 4.05
CA GLY A 38 5.38 -1.31 3.11
C GLY A 38 5.23 -0.71 1.72
N LYS A 39 4.56 -1.43 0.86
CA LYS A 39 4.26 -0.99 -0.50
C LYS A 39 2.77 -1.08 -0.78
N LYS A 40 2.31 -0.23 -1.71
CA LYS A 40 0.91 -0.24 -2.15
C LYS A 40 0.84 0.18 -3.60
N ASN A 41 0.04 -0.52 -4.39
CA ASN A 41 -0.30 -0.08 -5.74
C ASN A 41 -1.29 1.07 -5.66
N PHE A 42 -1.16 2.05 -6.57
CA PHE A 42 -2.14 3.14 -6.63
C PHE A 42 -3.52 2.64 -7.02
N PHE A 43 -3.60 1.63 -7.87
CA PHE A 43 -4.86 1.17 -8.43
C PHE A 43 -4.86 -0.35 -8.59
N ALA A 44 -6.06 -0.87 -8.79
CA ALA A 44 -6.29 -2.27 -9.15
C ALA A 44 -7.28 -2.32 -10.31
N ASP A 45 -7.23 -3.42 -11.07
CA ASP A 45 -8.23 -3.72 -12.07
C ASP A 45 -9.44 -4.33 -11.38
N VAL A 46 -10.61 -3.74 -11.60
CA VAL A 46 -11.87 -4.23 -11.06
C VAL A 46 -12.67 -4.86 -12.17
N LYS A 47 -13.05 -6.11 -12.03
CA LYS A 47 -13.93 -6.82 -12.95
C LYS A 47 -15.38 -6.37 -12.71
N THR A 48 -16.03 -5.90 -13.75
CA THR A 48 -17.46 -5.56 -13.72
C THR A 48 -18.17 -6.46 -14.72
N LYS A 49 -19.15 -7.24 -14.23
CA LYS A 49 -19.95 -8.11 -15.09
C LYS A 49 -20.72 -7.25 -16.10
N LEU A 50 -20.73 -7.66 -17.37
CA LEU A 50 -21.49 -6.96 -18.40
C LEU A 50 -22.99 -7.01 -18.08
N ALA A 51 -23.70 -5.95 -18.44
CA ALA A 51 -25.15 -5.91 -18.36
C ALA A 51 -25.72 -7.00 -19.28
N LYS A 52 -26.88 -7.56 -18.92
CA LYS A 52 -27.49 -8.66 -19.68
C LYS A 52 -27.64 -8.32 -21.17
N LYS A 53 -27.98 -7.09 -21.50
CA LYS A 53 -28.11 -6.59 -22.90
C LYS A 53 -26.79 -6.58 -23.67
N ASP A 54 -25.66 -6.49 -22.95
CA ASP A 54 -24.32 -6.42 -23.54
C ASP A 54 -23.59 -7.75 -23.50
N MET A 55 -24.26 -8.80 -23.00
CA MET A 55 -23.65 -10.12 -22.91
C MET A 55 -23.44 -10.72 -24.30
N PRO A 56 -22.23 -11.23 -24.61
CA PRO A 56 -22.01 -11.86 -25.90
C PRO A 56 -22.74 -13.19 -25.99
N THR A 57 -23.20 -13.53 -27.20
CA THR A 57 -23.81 -14.82 -27.49
C THR A 57 -22.77 -15.93 -27.57
N ASP A 58 -21.52 -15.60 -27.91
CA ASP A 58 -20.41 -16.54 -27.96
C ASP A 58 -19.79 -16.68 -26.56
N LYS A 59 -19.86 -17.90 -26.00
CA LYS A 59 -19.35 -18.22 -24.66
C LYS A 59 -17.84 -18.05 -24.53
N ARG A 60 -17.10 -17.97 -25.64
CA ARG A 60 -15.64 -17.75 -25.61
C ARG A 60 -15.29 -16.29 -25.37
N LEU A 61 -16.22 -15.38 -25.55
CA LEU A 61 -15.99 -13.96 -25.34
C LEU A 61 -16.10 -13.59 -23.85
N LYS A 62 -15.43 -12.51 -23.48
CA LYS A 62 -15.46 -12.02 -22.10
C LYS A 62 -16.85 -11.54 -21.72
N THR A 63 -17.31 -11.91 -20.53
CA THR A 63 -18.59 -11.51 -19.96
C THR A 63 -18.45 -10.41 -18.93
N TYR A 64 -17.28 -9.80 -18.82
CA TYR A 64 -16.96 -8.72 -17.88
C TYR A 64 -16.05 -7.69 -18.51
N THR A 65 -16.08 -6.48 -17.98
CA THR A 65 -15.14 -5.42 -18.31
C THR A 65 -14.18 -5.25 -17.14
N ARG A 66 -12.95 -4.81 -17.44
CA ARG A 66 -11.97 -4.43 -16.40
C ARG A 66 -11.84 -2.93 -16.40
N LYS A 67 -12.04 -2.33 -15.23
CA LYS A 67 -11.83 -0.90 -15.03
C LYS A 67 -10.70 -0.70 -14.03
N ARG A 68 -9.81 0.23 -14.35
CA ARG A 68 -8.75 0.66 -13.46
C ARG A 68 -9.37 1.55 -12.39
N LYS A 69 -9.17 1.20 -11.12
CA LYS A 69 -9.74 1.94 -10.01
C LYS A 69 -8.66 2.22 -8.97
N PHE A 70 -8.60 3.46 -8.49
CA PHE A 70 -7.72 3.83 -7.40
C PHE A 70 -8.20 3.16 -6.11
N THR A 71 -7.27 2.52 -5.40
CA THR A 71 -7.57 1.73 -4.20
C THR A 71 -6.73 2.12 -2.98
N TYR A 72 -5.87 3.13 -3.12
CA TYR A 72 -4.92 3.49 -2.06
C TYR A 72 -5.47 4.48 -1.03
N GLN A 73 -6.51 5.26 -1.37
CA GLN A 73 -6.94 6.39 -0.53
C GLN A 73 -7.33 5.98 0.88
N ASN A 74 -8.03 4.86 1.02
CA ASN A 74 -8.53 4.35 2.30
C ASN A 74 -7.70 3.18 2.85
N TYR A 75 -6.48 3.04 2.36
CA TYR A 75 -5.60 1.96 2.77
C TYR A 75 -4.84 2.32 4.07
N PHE A 76 -4.96 1.48 5.08
CA PHE A 76 -4.30 1.65 6.39
C PHE A 76 -3.43 0.43 6.74
N SER A 77 -2.65 -0.05 5.76
CA SER A 77 -1.73 -1.19 5.90
C SER A 77 -2.40 -2.56 5.95
N SER A 78 -1.61 -3.57 5.65
CA SER A 78 -1.96 -4.98 5.85
C SER A 78 -1.57 -5.47 7.25
N ASN A 79 -0.83 -4.66 8.01
CA ASN A 79 -0.39 -5.03 9.37
C ASN A 79 -1.56 -4.99 10.35
N GLU A 80 -1.72 -6.07 11.11
CA GLU A 80 -2.86 -6.21 12.02
C GLU A 80 -2.87 -5.17 13.16
N VAL A 81 -1.71 -4.77 13.67
CA VAL A 81 -1.62 -3.76 14.72
C VAL A 81 -2.15 -2.42 14.21
N LEU A 82 -1.74 -2.00 13.01
CA LEU A 82 -2.20 -0.75 12.42
C LEU A 82 -3.67 -0.81 12.02
N LYS A 83 -4.14 -1.93 11.49
CA LYS A 83 -5.56 -2.11 11.18
C LYS A 83 -6.42 -1.96 12.41
N THR A 84 -6.04 -2.63 13.50
CA THR A 84 -6.76 -2.57 14.76
C THR A 84 -6.73 -1.15 15.34
N ALA A 85 -5.57 -0.51 15.32
CA ALA A 85 -5.42 0.87 15.79
C ALA A 85 -6.34 1.82 15.02
N HIS A 86 -6.38 1.71 13.70
CA HIS A 86 -7.25 2.53 12.86
C HIS A 86 -8.73 2.30 13.21
N LYS A 87 -9.13 1.04 13.38
CA LYS A 87 -10.50 0.67 13.76
C LYS A 87 -10.88 1.26 15.11
N ASP A 88 -9.93 1.34 16.05
CA ASP A 88 -10.13 1.89 17.38
C ASP A 88 -10.04 3.42 17.44
N GLY A 89 -9.92 4.08 16.28
CA GLY A 89 -9.90 5.53 16.20
C GLY A 89 -8.53 6.17 16.43
N VAL A 90 -7.45 5.39 16.48
CA VAL A 90 -6.09 5.93 16.61
C VAL A 90 -5.70 6.63 15.32
N VAL A 91 -5.11 7.82 15.44
CA VAL A 91 -4.62 8.57 14.28
C VAL A 91 -3.35 7.91 13.74
N ILE A 92 -3.37 7.56 12.47
CA ILE A 92 -2.22 6.96 11.78
C ILE A 92 -1.68 7.97 10.78
N LYS A 93 -0.41 8.33 10.92
CA LYS A 93 0.30 9.16 9.94
C LYS A 93 0.68 8.26 8.76
N ARG A 94 0.23 8.64 7.57
CA ARG A 94 0.53 7.90 6.34
C ARG A 94 1.37 8.76 5.42
N GLU A 95 2.60 8.35 5.17
CA GLU A 95 3.54 9.10 4.36
C GLU A 95 4.02 8.26 3.18
N ILE A 96 3.99 8.85 1.99
CA ILE A 96 4.58 8.26 0.80
C ILE A 96 6.07 8.60 0.81
N VAL A 97 6.90 7.56 0.82
CA VAL A 97 8.35 7.71 0.85
C VAL A 97 8.92 7.79 -0.56
N ARG A 98 8.38 6.98 -1.48
CA ARG A 98 8.84 6.94 -2.86
C ARG A 98 7.75 6.44 -3.80
N ILE A 99 7.58 7.13 -4.92
CA ILE A 99 6.67 6.70 -5.99
C ILE A 99 7.45 5.87 -7.01
N CYS A 100 6.90 4.73 -7.39
CA CYS A 100 7.52 3.77 -8.30
C CYS A 100 6.66 3.58 -9.55
N LYS A 101 7.32 3.26 -10.67
CA LYS A 101 6.68 3.17 -12.00
C LYS A 101 6.45 1.74 -12.47
N SER A 102 6.95 0.75 -11.75
CA SER A 102 6.79 -0.65 -12.11
C SER A 102 6.76 -1.54 -10.87
N LYS A 103 6.27 -2.76 -11.05
CA LYS A 103 6.25 -3.76 -9.98
C LYS A 103 7.66 -4.10 -9.49
N THR A 104 8.63 -4.22 -10.41
CA THR A 104 10.02 -4.51 -10.08
C THR A 104 10.63 -3.38 -9.27
N GLU A 105 10.44 -2.15 -9.70
CA GLU A 105 10.92 -0.96 -8.98
C GLU A 105 10.30 -0.87 -7.60
N LEU A 106 9.00 -1.14 -7.49
CA LEU A 106 8.29 -1.12 -6.23
C LEU A 106 8.85 -2.15 -5.23
N SER A 107 9.07 -3.39 -5.68
CA SER A 107 9.64 -4.44 -4.84
C SER A 107 11.08 -4.16 -4.45
N TYR A 108 11.89 -3.63 -5.36
CA TYR A 108 13.27 -3.25 -5.11
C TYR A 108 13.37 -2.19 -4.01
N TRP A 109 12.62 -1.10 -4.14
CA TRP A 109 12.70 0.00 -3.18
C TRP A 109 12.07 -0.34 -1.84
N GLU A 110 11.03 -1.15 -1.80
CA GLU A 110 10.48 -1.64 -0.54
C GLU A 110 11.56 -2.41 0.24
N THR A 111 12.20 -3.37 -0.42
CA THR A 111 13.24 -4.21 0.19
C THR A 111 14.42 -3.37 0.64
N LYS A 112 14.91 -2.51 -0.23
CA LYS A 112 16.04 -1.63 0.07
C LYS A 112 15.77 -0.73 1.27
N LEU A 113 14.61 -0.09 1.31
CA LEU A 113 14.28 0.83 2.40
C LEU A 113 14.04 0.09 3.71
N GLN A 114 13.50 -1.11 3.67
CA GLN A 114 13.35 -1.94 4.87
C GLN A 114 14.72 -2.26 5.48
N PHE A 115 15.73 -2.55 4.67
CA PHE A 115 17.09 -2.73 5.17
C PHE A 115 17.72 -1.43 5.63
N VAL A 116 17.57 -0.36 4.89
CA VAL A 116 18.14 0.96 5.25
C VAL A 116 17.58 1.45 6.58
N TYR A 117 16.28 1.29 6.82
CA TYR A 117 15.67 1.69 8.09
C TYR A 117 15.89 0.69 9.21
N GLY A 118 16.46 -0.47 8.92
CA GLY A 118 16.73 -1.49 9.95
C GLY A 118 15.46 -2.01 10.61
N VAL A 119 14.41 -2.26 9.83
CA VAL A 119 13.09 -2.63 10.37
C VAL A 119 13.10 -3.92 11.21
N LEU A 120 14.04 -4.83 10.97
CA LEU A 120 14.15 -6.08 11.73
C LEU A 120 15.02 -5.94 12.98
N GLU A 121 15.70 -4.81 13.14
CA GLU A 121 16.62 -4.53 14.24
C GLU A 121 16.03 -3.57 15.28
N SER A 122 14.98 -2.84 14.91
CA SER A 122 14.40 -1.80 15.75
C SER A 122 13.04 -2.23 16.31
N ASP A 123 12.86 -2.10 17.61
CA ASP A 123 11.60 -2.38 18.29
C ASP A 123 10.48 -1.41 17.90
N GLU A 124 10.81 -0.26 17.31
CA GLU A 124 9.83 0.72 16.85
C GLU A 124 9.07 0.22 15.62
N PHE A 125 9.70 -0.61 14.78
CA PHE A 125 9.07 -1.12 13.57
C PHE A 125 8.27 -2.39 13.80
N LEU A 126 7.06 -2.42 13.24
CA LEU A 126 6.17 -3.57 13.30
C LEU A 126 6.50 -4.65 12.26
N ASN A 127 7.41 -4.35 11.32
CA ASN A 127 7.82 -5.30 10.30
C ASN A 127 8.43 -6.55 10.94
N GLY A 128 7.95 -7.73 10.53
CA GLY A 128 8.40 -9.01 11.06
C GLY A 128 9.34 -9.77 10.15
N ASN A 129 9.41 -9.40 8.88
CA ASN A 129 10.29 -10.04 7.91
C ASN A 129 10.56 -9.13 6.72
N ILE A 130 11.58 -9.47 5.95
CA ILE A 130 11.87 -8.86 4.65
C ILE A 130 11.89 -9.99 3.62
N LEU A 131 11.04 -9.91 2.60
CA LEU A 131 10.90 -10.89 1.52
C LEU A 131 10.50 -12.31 2.00
N GLY A 132 10.10 -12.49 3.24
CA GLY A 132 9.88 -13.83 3.78
C GLY A 132 11.15 -14.66 3.92
N LYS A 133 12.34 -14.03 3.84
CA LYS A 133 13.65 -14.67 3.95
C LYS A 133 14.44 -14.23 5.18
N PHE A 134 14.27 -12.98 5.57
CA PHE A 134 14.95 -12.40 6.73
C PHE A 134 13.87 -12.08 7.78
N TYR A 135 14.09 -12.55 8.99
CA TYR A 135 13.12 -12.40 10.08
C TYR A 135 13.67 -11.54 11.21
N ASN A 136 12.79 -11.20 12.16
CA ASN A 136 13.15 -10.35 13.29
C ASN A 136 14.43 -10.82 14.01
N ILE A 137 15.30 -9.84 14.28
CA ILE A 137 16.49 -10.00 15.10
C ILE A 137 16.51 -8.98 16.25
N LYS A 138 15.33 -8.38 16.52
CA LYS A 138 15.16 -7.42 17.62
C LYS A 138 15.19 -8.10 18.98
#